data_19ecaeb895780074b44f77eec7125b05
#
_entry.id   19ecaeb895780074b44f77eec7125b05
#
_cell.length_a   1.000
_cell.length_b   1.000
_cell.length_c   1.000
_cell.angle_alpha   90.00
_cell.angle_beta   90.00
_cell.angle_gamma   90.00
#
_symmetry.space_group_name_H-M   'P 1'
#
loop_
_entity.id
_entity.type
_entity.pdbx_description
1 polymer ?
#
loop_
_entity_poly.entity_id
_entity_poly.type
_entity_poly.pdbx_seq_one_letter_code
_entity_poly.pdbx_strand_id
1 'polypeptide(L)'
;FRAVLGIPIAPVPTLEAMAWNLRDVKGLLVPVLKSRHNEVYWAAYEWSRGSGLRTHIAEQVGPPSSVARVAQGGSPCIVFGDGWQAYGQDIRQAVEAVCGRVQEVGPEQQRPSAVSVGLAGRQRLGAGQVAGPELVPCYVQRTEAEVKFDEQQGVSALERRRQRVASKLAQGRGKRGRTDADPQPRK
;
A
#
# COMPACT_ATOMS: atom_id res chain seq x y z
N PHE A 1 -19.45 4.56 -12.11
CA PHE A 1 -19.13 4.85 -13.53
C PHE A 1 -18.79 3.58 -14.29
N ARG A 2 -17.84 2.73 -13.80
CA ARG A 2 -17.45 1.51 -14.51
C ARG A 2 -18.61 0.56 -14.78
N ALA A 3 -19.42 0.25 -13.76
CA ALA A 3 -20.52 -0.70 -13.87
C ALA A 3 -21.61 -0.25 -14.87
N VAL A 4 -21.79 1.06 -15.04
CA VAL A 4 -22.85 1.64 -15.90
C VAL A 4 -22.32 1.99 -17.28
N LEU A 5 -21.11 2.56 -17.36
CA LEU A 5 -20.56 3.14 -18.59
C LEU A 5 -19.50 2.26 -19.25
N GLY A 6 -19.09 1.16 -18.61
CA GLY A 6 -18.01 0.30 -19.11
C GLY A 6 -16.63 0.97 -19.16
N ILE A 7 -16.47 2.16 -18.58
CA ILE A 7 -15.21 2.92 -18.61
C ILE A 7 -14.18 2.23 -17.71
N PRO A 8 -12.96 1.94 -18.22
CA PRO A 8 -11.91 1.36 -17.43
C PRO A 8 -11.44 2.33 -16.32
N ILE A 9 -11.11 1.80 -15.16
CA ILE A 9 -10.58 2.55 -14.01
C ILE A 9 -9.15 2.11 -13.76
N ALA A 10 -8.22 3.06 -13.70
CA ALA A 10 -6.86 2.82 -13.25
C ALA A 10 -6.71 3.33 -11.81
N PRO A 11 -6.47 2.45 -10.82
CA PRO A 11 -6.16 2.89 -9.47
C PRO A 11 -4.75 3.47 -9.43
N VAL A 12 -4.60 4.65 -8.83
CA VAL A 12 -3.29 5.29 -8.65
C VAL A 12 -3.05 5.49 -7.16
N PRO A 13 -2.03 4.83 -6.58
CA PRO A 13 -1.63 5.05 -5.20
C PRO A 13 -1.24 6.51 -4.95
N THR A 14 -1.62 7.05 -3.79
CA THR A 14 -1.36 8.46 -3.46
C THR A 14 0.13 8.80 -3.46
N LEU A 15 0.97 7.95 -2.87
CA LEU A 15 2.42 8.16 -2.83
C LEU A 15 3.04 8.08 -4.23
N GLU A 16 2.53 7.19 -5.10
CA GLU A 16 2.95 7.14 -6.49
C GLU A 16 2.57 8.44 -7.24
N ALA A 17 1.33 8.92 -7.06
CA ALA A 17 0.91 10.19 -7.66
C ALA A 17 1.80 11.36 -7.21
N MET A 18 2.25 11.37 -5.96
CA MET A 18 3.20 12.37 -5.46
C MET A 18 4.57 12.26 -6.17
N ALA A 19 5.07 11.05 -6.40
CA ALA A 19 6.32 10.84 -7.14
C ALA A 19 6.23 11.34 -8.59
N TRP A 20 5.04 11.35 -9.19
CA TRP A 20 4.79 11.94 -10.50
C TRP A 20 4.93 13.47 -10.56
N ASN A 21 4.87 14.18 -9.42
CA ASN A 21 5.18 15.62 -9.38
C ASN A 21 6.65 15.91 -9.73
N LEU A 22 7.53 14.92 -9.47
CA LEU A 22 8.97 15.02 -9.68
C LEU A 22 9.41 14.18 -10.90
N ARG A 23 8.59 14.23 -11.94
CA ARG A 23 8.87 13.50 -13.17
C ARG A 23 10.25 13.86 -13.73
N ASP A 24 10.98 12.83 -14.17
CA ASP A 24 12.31 12.92 -14.74
C ASP A 24 13.42 13.48 -13.81
N VAL A 25 13.12 13.65 -12.53
CA VAL A 25 14.13 14.02 -11.52
C VAL A 25 14.96 12.78 -11.18
N LYS A 26 16.28 12.94 -11.14
CA LYS A 26 17.22 11.86 -10.81
C LYS A 26 17.33 11.67 -9.31
N GLY A 27 17.32 10.43 -8.88
CA GLY A 27 17.44 10.03 -7.48
C GLY A 27 16.23 9.24 -6.98
N LEU A 28 16.30 8.81 -5.74
CA LEU A 28 15.19 8.15 -5.06
C LEU A 28 14.18 9.18 -4.58
N LEU A 29 12.97 9.08 -5.07
CA LEU A 29 11.83 9.91 -4.69
C LEU A 29 11.12 9.25 -3.51
N VAL A 30 11.07 9.94 -2.39
CA VAL A 30 10.53 9.41 -1.13
C VAL A 30 9.39 10.32 -0.65
N PRO A 31 8.18 10.15 -1.21
CA PRO A 31 6.99 10.80 -0.68
C PRO A 31 6.68 10.27 0.72
N VAL A 32 6.42 11.18 1.65
CA VAL A 32 6.12 10.89 3.05
C VAL A 32 4.85 11.63 3.44
N LEU A 33 3.82 10.91 3.85
CA LEU A 33 2.57 11.47 4.34
C LEU A 33 2.44 11.22 5.84
N LYS A 34 1.93 12.21 6.55
CA LYS A 34 1.59 12.06 7.96
C LYS A 34 0.48 11.02 8.14
N SER A 35 0.70 10.09 9.05
CA SER A 35 -0.29 9.12 9.50
C SER A 35 -0.82 9.51 10.89
N ARG A 36 -0.89 8.58 11.81
CA ARG A 36 -1.24 8.80 13.21
C ARG A 36 -0.11 9.54 13.94
N HIS A 37 -0.29 9.73 15.25
CA HIS A 37 0.76 10.31 16.08
C HIS A 37 2.06 9.49 15.96
N ASN A 38 3.14 10.21 15.61
CA ASN A 38 4.49 9.63 15.43
C ASN A 38 4.60 8.51 14.38
N GLU A 39 3.72 8.50 13.36
CA GLU A 39 3.77 7.58 12.24
C GLU A 39 3.66 8.32 10.90
N VAL A 40 4.26 7.72 9.88
CA VAL A 40 4.22 8.20 8.50
C VAL A 40 3.91 7.07 7.52
N TYR A 41 3.17 7.38 6.45
CA TYR A 41 3.12 6.57 5.24
C TYR A 41 4.23 7.01 4.32
N TRP A 42 4.96 6.07 3.77
CA TRP A 42 6.04 6.37 2.84
C TRP A 42 6.27 5.23 1.84
N ALA A 43 6.90 5.57 0.73
CA ALA A 43 7.34 4.63 -0.29
C ALA A 43 8.61 5.17 -0.95
N ALA A 44 9.27 4.39 -1.79
CA ALA A 44 10.41 4.86 -2.57
C ALA A 44 10.26 4.52 -4.04
N TYR A 45 10.50 5.51 -4.87
CA TYR A 45 10.37 5.42 -6.32
C TYR A 45 11.61 5.99 -7.02
N GLU A 46 11.83 5.61 -8.26
CA GLU A 46 12.89 6.16 -9.11
C GLU A 46 12.41 6.26 -10.56
N TRP A 47 12.79 7.35 -11.23
CA TRP A 47 12.58 7.47 -12.66
C TRP A 47 13.63 6.72 -13.44
N SER A 48 13.20 5.75 -14.23
CA SER A 48 14.06 4.98 -15.13
C SER A 48 13.88 5.47 -16.57
N ARG A 49 15.00 5.75 -17.24
CA ARG A 49 14.97 6.19 -18.65
C ARG A 49 14.29 5.12 -19.51
N GLY A 50 13.21 5.50 -20.18
CA GLY A 50 12.45 4.64 -21.08
C GLY A 50 11.44 3.69 -20.43
N SER A 51 11.53 3.44 -19.11
CA SER A 51 10.63 2.51 -18.41
C SER A 51 9.62 3.20 -17.49
N GLY A 52 9.74 4.54 -17.30
CA GLY A 52 8.84 5.30 -16.43
C GLY A 52 9.20 5.23 -14.96
N LEU A 53 8.20 5.42 -14.08
CA LEU A 53 8.37 5.37 -12.64
C LEU A 53 8.46 3.92 -12.14
N ARG A 54 9.55 3.60 -11.45
CA ARG A 54 9.79 2.29 -10.84
C ARG A 54 9.63 2.37 -9.34
N THR A 55 8.96 1.41 -8.74
CA THR A 55 8.88 1.25 -7.28
C THR A 55 10.11 0.52 -6.76
N HIS A 56 10.85 1.15 -5.85
CA HIS A 56 11.95 0.53 -5.11
C HIS A 56 11.46 -0.10 -3.81
N ILE A 57 10.67 0.65 -3.05
CA ILE A 57 10.04 0.18 -1.82
C ILE A 57 8.56 0.48 -1.92
N ALA A 58 7.75 -0.56 -1.79
CA ALA A 58 6.30 -0.44 -1.76
C ALA A 58 5.85 0.36 -0.53
N GLU A 59 4.59 0.78 -0.54
CA GLU A 59 3.98 1.57 0.53
C GLU A 59 4.14 0.93 1.90
N GLN A 60 4.63 1.72 2.83
CA GLN A 60 4.91 1.35 4.21
C GLN A 60 4.20 2.31 5.16
N VAL A 61 3.98 1.85 6.39
CA VAL A 61 3.61 2.68 7.53
C VAL A 61 4.54 2.36 8.69
N GLY A 62 4.93 3.37 9.45
CA GLY A 62 5.81 3.20 10.60
C GLY A 62 6.32 4.52 11.17
N PRO A 63 7.20 4.47 12.18
CA PRO A 63 7.78 5.67 12.75
C PRO A 63 8.61 6.42 11.71
N PRO A 64 8.82 7.75 11.88
CA PRO A 64 9.62 8.58 10.95
C PRO A 64 11.00 8.00 10.65
N SER A 65 11.67 7.38 11.62
CA SER A 65 12.97 6.71 11.46
C SER A 65 12.94 5.52 10.50
N SER A 66 11.77 4.92 10.25
CA SER A 66 11.63 3.80 9.31
C SER A 66 11.96 4.19 7.87
N VAL A 67 11.92 5.48 7.52
CA VAL A 67 12.29 6.01 6.21
C VAL A 67 13.77 5.78 5.89
N ALA A 68 14.63 5.60 6.90
CA ALA A 68 16.04 5.25 6.71
C ALA A 68 16.28 3.95 5.91
N ARG A 69 15.29 3.05 5.85
CA ARG A 69 15.37 1.85 5.00
C ARG A 69 15.55 2.13 3.50
N VAL A 70 15.22 3.34 3.08
CA VAL A 70 15.41 3.84 1.70
C VAL A 70 16.89 3.89 1.30
N ALA A 71 17.78 4.03 2.24
CA ALA A 71 19.16 4.42 2.03
C ALA A 71 20.11 3.30 1.55
N GLN A 72 19.61 2.12 1.30
CA GLN A 72 20.44 0.97 0.90
C GLN A 72 20.99 1.05 -0.55
N GLY A 73 20.71 2.14 -1.30
CA GLY A 73 21.03 2.24 -2.73
C GLY A 73 22.09 3.25 -3.15
N GLY A 74 22.65 4.08 -2.25
CA GLY A 74 23.71 5.06 -2.58
C GLY A 74 23.29 6.22 -3.50
N SER A 75 22.02 6.29 -3.91
CA SER A 75 21.46 7.38 -4.70
C SER A 75 21.01 8.53 -3.81
N PRO A 76 21.09 9.80 -4.26
CA PRO A 76 20.55 10.91 -3.50
C PRO A 76 19.04 10.73 -3.25
N CYS A 77 18.62 10.91 -2.01
CA CYS A 77 17.23 10.80 -1.60
C CYS A 77 16.55 12.16 -1.63
N ILE A 78 15.41 12.25 -2.30
CA ILE A 78 14.55 13.42 -2.36
C ILE A 78 13.32 13.12 -1.52
N VAL A 79 13.25 13.71 -0.32
CA VAL A 79 12.17 13.47 0.64
C VAL A 79 11.21 14.64 0.64
N PHE A 80 9.91 14.36 0.55
CA PHE A 80 8.87 15.40 0.43
C PHE A 80 7.50 14.91 0.90
N GLY A 81 6.59 15.85 1.15
CA GLY A 81 5.23 15.59 1.61
C GLY A 81 4.97 16.18 3.01
N ASP A 82 3.75 16.08 3.48
CA ASP A 82 3.35 16.65 4.78
C ASP A 82 3.95 15.90 5.97
N GLY A 83 4.26 14.61 5.81
CA GLY A 83 5.03 13.85 6.80
C GLY A 83 6.46 14.35 6.93
N TRP A 84 7.09 14.78 5.82
CA TRP A 84 8.38 15.47 5.86
C TRP A 84 8.30 16.81 6.59
N GLN A 85 7.25 17.59 6.34
CA GLN A 85 7.03 18.86 7.04
C GLN A 85 6.85 18.69 8.56
N ALA A 86 6.17 17.60 8.96
CA ALA A 86 5.88 17.31 10.36
C ALA A 86 7.06 16.71 11.15
N TYR A 87 7.86 15.84 10.48
CA TYR A 87 8.91 15.01 11.12
C TYR A 87 10.26 15.12 10.40
N GLY A 88 10.50 16.21 9.67
CA GLY A 88 11.67 16.37 8.80
C GLY A 88 13.01 16.22 9.52
N GLN A 89 13.11 16.68 10.77
CA GLN A 89 14.33 16.56 11.56
C GLN A 89 14.66 15.10 11.86
N ASP A 90 13.68 14.33 12.34
CA ASP A 90 13.85 12.91 12.67
C ASP A 90 14.16 12.08 11.42
N ILE A 91 13.44 12.36 10.32
CA ILE A 91 13.64 11.68 9.03
C ILE A 91 15.01 12.03 8.47
N ARG A 92 15.40 13.32 8.49
CA ARG A 92 16.71 13.77 8.01
C ARG A 92 17.84 13.06 8.75
N GLN A 93 17.82 13.09 10.08
CA GLN A 93 18.82 12.42 10.90
C GLN A 93 18.94 10.93 10.55
N ALA A 94 17.79 10.24 10.41
CA ALA A 94 17.76 8.83 10.10
C ALA A 94 18.25 8.52 8.67
N VAL A 95 17.89 9.33 7.68
CA VAL A 95 18.25 9.11 6.28
C VAL A 95 19.69 9.54 5.98
N GLU A 96 20.17 10.67 6.50
CA GLU A 96 21.52 11.16 6.29
C GLU A 96 22.57 10.25 6.92
N ALA A 97 22.25 9.58 8.03
CA ALA A 97 23.14 8.57 8.63
C ALA A 97 23.47 7.41 7.66
N VAL A 98 22.63 7.17 6.67
CA VAL A 98 22.73 6.01 5.76
C VAL A 98 22.98 6.41 4.30
N CYS A 99 22.36 7.48 3.77
CA CYS A 99 22.56 7.94 2.38
C CYS A 99 23.39 9.22 2.22
N GLY A 100 23.81 9.82 3.30
CA GLY A 100 24.72 10.95 3.29
C GLY A 100 24.09 12.30 2.87
N ARG A 101 23.03 12.35 2.07
CA ARG A 101 22.42 13.61 1.64
C ARG A 101 20.92 13.47 1.33
N VAL A 102 20.12 14.35 1.94
CA VAL A 102 18.71 14.53 1.63
C VAL A 102 18.50 15.83 0.87
N GLN A 103 17.77 15.77 -0.24
CA GLN A 103 17.32 16.94 -1.00
C GLN A 103 15.86 17.24 -0.68
N GLU A 104 15.53 18.51 -0.64
CA GLU A 104 14.16 19.00 -0.46
C GLU A 104 13.61 19.51 -1.79
N VAL A 105 12.28 19.55 -1.89
CA VAL A 105 11.56 20.10 -3.03
C VAL A 105 10.72 21.31 -2.63
N GLY A 106 10.34 22.10 -3.61
CA GLY A 106 9.49 23.27 -3.39
C GLY A 106 8.08 22.91 -2.88
N PRO A 107 7.34 23.89 -2.39
CA PRO A 107 6.03 23.68 -1.76
C PRO A 107 4.99 23.08 -2.72
N GLU A 108 5.10 23.33 -4.01
CA GLU A 108 4.16 22.84 -5.03
C GLU A 108 4.25 21.33 -5.24
N GLN A 109 5.40 20.71 -4.99
CA GLN A 109 5.62 19.28 -5.14
C GLN A 109 5.25 18.46 -3.89
N GLN A 110 4.92 19.13 -2.79
CA GLN A 110 4.66 18.49 -1.48
C GLN A 110 3.34 17.70 -1.42
N ARG A 111 2.43 17.90 -2.37
CA ARG A 111 1.09 17.29 -2.37
C ARG A 111 0.78 16.63 -3.71
N PRO A 112 -0.05 15.57 -3.71
CA PRO A 112 -0.51 14.99 -4.96
C PRO A 112 -1.32 16.02 -5.76
N SER A 113 -1.12 16.08 -7.08
CA SER A 113 -1.88 16.94 -7.99
C SER A 113 -2.79 16.10 -8.88
N ALA A 114 -3.90 16.70 -9.33
CA ALA A 114 -4.79 16.05 -10.30
C ALA A 114 -4.05 15.71 -11.61
N VAL A 115 -3.09 16.55 -12.02
CA VAL A 115 -2.25 16.31 -13.19
C VAL A 115 -1.40 15.05 -13.01
N SER A 116 -0.76 14.89 -11.84
CA SER A 116 0.07 13.74 -11.53
C SER A 116 -0.74 12.45 -11.48
N VAL A 117 -1.93 12.50 -10.87
CA VAL A 117 -2.87 11.37 -10.88
C VAL A 117 -3.28 11.01 -12.31
N GLY A 118 -3.60 12.00 -13.15
CA GLY A 118 -3.98 11.79 -14.55
C GLY A 118 -2.86 11.18 -15.38
N LEU A 119 -1.62 11.66 -15.22
CA LEU A 119 -0.44 11.13 -15.93
C LEU A 119 -0.13 9.69 -15.50
N ALA A 120 -0.11 9.40 -14.20
CA ALA A 120 0.07 8.06 -13.67
C ALA A 120 -1.05 7.11 -14.13
N GLY A 121 -2.31 7.55 -14.06
CA GLY A 121 -3.46 6.79 -14.52
C GLY A 121 -3.39 6.48 -16.02
N ARG A 122 -3.00 7.44 -16.85
CA ARG A 122 -2.80 7.24 -18.30
C ARG A 122 -1.73 6.18 -18.58
N GLN A 123 -0.60 6.22 -17.88
CA GLN A 123 0.45 5.20 -18.02
C GLN A 123 -0.09 3.82 -17.64
N ARG A 124 -0.80 3.71 -16.54
CA ARG A 124 -1.40 2.45 -16.07
C ARG A 124 -2.42 1.90 -17.05
N LEU A 125 -3.30 2.74 -17.59
CA LEU A 125 -4.25 2.35 -18.62
C LEU A 125 -3.53 1.85 -19.88
N GLY A 126 -2.50 2.53 -20.34
CA GLY A 126 -1.68 2.12 -21.48
C GLY A 126 -0.96 0.79 -21.26
N ALA A 127 -0.61 0.47 -20.02
CA ALA A 127 -0.02 -0.80 -19.62
C ALA A 127 -1.07 -1.91 -19.34
N GLY A 128 -2.36 -1.66 -19.56
CA GLY A 128 -3.44 -2.61 -19.26
C GLY A 128 -3.72 -2.82 -17.76
N GLN A 129 -3.18 -1.98 -16.89
CA GLN A 129 -3.38 -2.05 -15.44
C GLN A 129 -4.71 -1.40 -15.05
N VAL A 130 -5.79 -2.14 -15.26
CA VAL A 130 -7.16 -1.70 -14.95
C VAL A 130 -7.71 -2.46 -13.75
N ALA A 131 -8.48 -1.75 -12.94
CA ALA A 131 -9.13 -2.36 -11.80
C ALA A 131 -10.24 -3.34 -12.23
N GLY A 132 -10.39 -4.44 -11.50
CA GLY A 132 -11.52 -5.34 -11.57
C GLY A 132 -12.78 -4.78 -10.88
N PRO A 133 -13.91 -5.51 -10.91
CA PRO A 133 -15.11 -5.14 -10.19
C PRO A 133 -14.93 -5.12 -8.66
N GLU A 134 -13.90 -5.80 -8.17
CA GLU A 134 -13.50 -5.93 -6.76
C GLU A 134 -12.62 -4.78 -6.25
N LEU A 135 -12.52 -3.67 -7.02
CA LEU A 135 -11.71 -2.51 -6.62
C LEU A 135 -12.13 -1.99 -5.24
N VAL A 136 -11.20 -2.07 -4.31
CA VAL A 136 -11.33 -1.49 -2.96
C VAL A 136 -10.13 -0.59 -2.67
N PRO A 137 -10.26 0.38 -1.76
CA PRO A 137 -9.13 1.18 -1.30
C PRO A 137 -8.02 0.31 -0.71
N CYS A 138 -6.76 0.67 -0.99
CA CYS A 138 -5.60 0.01 -0.39
C CYS A 138 -5.35 0.62 1.00
N TYR A 139 -5.73 -0.10 2.05
CA TYR A 139 -5.45 0.31 3.43
C TYR A 139 -4.11 -0.29 3.87
N VAL A 140 -3.04 0.51 3.84
CA VAL A 140 -1.70 0.11 4.29
C VAL A 140 -1.67 -0.09 5.82
N GLN A 141 -2.48 0.68 6.54
CA GLN A 141 -2.61 0.61 7.99
C GLN A 141 -3.92 -0.03 8.40
N ARG A 142 -3.86 -0.86 9.42
CA ARG A 142 -5.06 -1.43 10.06
C ARG A 142 -5.83 -0.35 10.80
N THR A 143 -7.14 -0.46 10.84
CA THR A 143 -7.99 0.47 11.59
C THR A 143 -7.72 0.37 13.09
N GLU A 144 -7.94 1.46 13.83
CA GLU A 144 -7.80 1.43 15.30
C GLU A 144 -8.74 0.42 15.97
N ALA A 145 -9.92 0.24 15.39
CA ALA A 145 -10.88 -0.74 15.88
C ALA A 145 -10.34 -2.18 15.74
N GLU A 146 -9.67 -2.50 14.63
CA GLU A 146 -9.03 -3.80 14.43
C GLU A 146 -7.85 -4.01 15.37
N VAL A 147 -7.03 -2.98 15.58
CA VAL A 147 -5.88 -3.06 16.51
C VAL A 147 -6.37 -3.26 17.94
N LYS A 148 -7.30 -2.43 18.42
CA LYS A 148 -7.89 -2.56 19.77
C LYS A 148 -8.61 -3.89 19.99
N PHE A 149 -9.29 -4.37 18.94
CA PHE A 149 -9.99 -5.64 19.01
C PHE A 149 -9.04 -6.84 19.14
N ASP A 150 -7.89 -6.79 18.44
CA ASP A 150 -6.86 -7.82 18.55
C ASP A 150 -6.13 -7.78 19.90
N GLU A 151 -5.82 -6.59 20.42
CA GLU A 151 -5.22 -6.38 21.73
C GLU A 151 -6.11 -6.94 22.85
N GLN A 152 -7.43 -6.75 22.76
CA GLN A 152 -8.39 -7.22 23.77
C GLN A 152 -8.64 -8.73 23.74
N GLN A 153 -8.40 -9.41 22.63
CA GLN A 153 -8.75 -10.82 22.46
C GLN A 153 -7.56 -11.75 22.15
N GLY A 154 -6.35 -11.24 22.05
CA GLY A 154 -5.14 -12.03 21.82
C GLY A 154 -5.09 -12.85 20.52
N VAL A 155 -6.12 -12.70 19.66
CA VAL A 155 -6.24 -13.45 18.39
C VAL A 155 -6.60 -12.49 17.28
N SER A 156 -5.81 -12.48 16.20
CA SER A 156 -6.06 -11.59 15.07
C SER A 156 -7.40 -11.88 14.37
N ALA A 157 -8.03 -10.83 13.83
CA ALA A 157 -9.29 -10.97 13.09
C ALA A 157 -9.16 -11.94 11.90
N LEU A 158 -7.96 -12.02 11.33
CA LEU A 158 -7.63 -12.93 10.24
C LEU A 158 -7.59 -14.40 10.70
N GLU A 159 -7.04 -14.65 11.87
CA GLU A 159 -7.01 -16.00 12.46
C GLU A 159 -8.40 -16.48 12.85
N ARG A 160 -9.24 -15.60 13.40
CA ARG A 160 -10.66 -15.93 13.67
C ARG A 160 -11.43 -16.21 12.40
N ARG A 161 -11.20 -15.46 11.31
CA ARG A 161 -11.82 -15.74 10.02
C ARG A 161 -11.36 -17.09 9.47
N ARG A 162 -10.06 -17.41 9.58
CA ARG A 162 -9.52 -18.73 9.18
C ARG A 162 -10.12 -19.86 10.02
N GLN A 163 -10.21 -19.67 11.33
CA GLN A 163 -10.83 -20.67 12.23
C GLN A 163 -12.31 -20.88 11.93
N ARG A 164 -13.08 -19.80 11.68
CA ARG A 164 -14.50 -19.90 11.26
C ARG A 164 -14.67 -20.61 9.92
N VAL A 165 -13.80 -20.37 8.95
CA VAL A 165 -13.84 -21.08 7.67
C VAL A 165 -13.47 -22.53 7.85
N ALA A 166 -12.41 -22.81 8.59
CA ALA A 166 -11.98 -24.19 8.88
C ALA A 166 -13.07 -24.99 9.63
N SER A 167 -13.71 -24.39 10.65
CA SER A 167 -14.80 -25.07 11.38
C SER A 167 -16.03 -25.34 10.50
N LYS A 168 -16.41 -24.41 9.60
CA LYS A 168 -17.50 -24.65 8.63
C LYS A 168 -17.18 -25.75 7.65
N LEU A 169 -15.93 -25.83 7.16
CA LEU A 169 -15.49 -26.91 6.27
C LEU A 169 -15.47 -28.26 6.97
N ALA A 170 -15.06 -28.31 8.24
CA ALA A 170 -15.10 -29.53 9.05
C ALA A 170 -16.52 -30.03 9.30
N GLN A 171 -17.46 -29.13 9.62
CA GLN A 171 -18.88 -29.47 9.79
C GLN A 171 -19.57 -29.90 8.48
N GLY A 172 -19.15 -29.32 7.33
CA GLY A 172 -19.68 -29.70 6.02
C GLY A 172 -19.24 -31.09 5.56
N ARG A 173 -18.07 -31.58 5.99
CA ARG A 173 -17.61 -32.94 5.72
C ARG A 173 -18.32 -34.00 6.55
N GLY A 174 -18.74 -33.69 7.78
CA GLY A 174 -19.47 -34.63 8.64
C GLY A 174 -20.90 -34.94 8.18
N LYS A 175 -21.52 -34.08 7.37
CA LYS A 175 -22.90 -34.30 6.86
C LYS A 175 -22.98 -35.12 5.58
N ARG A 176 -21.89 -35.32 4.85
CA ARG A 176 -21.88 -36.14 3.60
C ARG A 176 -21.55 -37.63 3.79
N GLY A 177 -21.28 -38.06 5.02
CA GLY A 177 -20.92 -39.44 5.33
C GLY A 177 -22.05 -40.30 5.93
N ARG A 178 -23.29 -39.85 5.90
CA ARG A 178 -24.40 -40.56 6.57
C ARG A 178 -25.62 -40.76 5.68
N THR A 179 -25.44 -41.19 4.45
CA THR A 179 -26.50 -41.68 3.58
C THR A 179 -25.92 -42.83 2.77
N ASP A 180 -25.86 -44.00 3.39
CA ASP A 180 -25.92 -45.30 2.73
C ASP A 180 -26.26 -46.31 3.85
N ALA A 181 -27.53 -46.45 4.15
CA ALA A 181 -28.09 -47.55 4.92
C ALA A 181 -28.75 -48.52 3.97
N ASP A 182 -28.16 -49.68 3.87
CA ASP A 182 -28.47 -50.96 3.35
C ASP A 182 -29.97 -51.29 3.17
N PRO A 183 -30.44 -51.74 2.02
CA PRO A 183 -31.80 -52.30 1.88
C PRO A 183 -31.81 -53.78 2.27
N GLN A 184 -32.55 -54.12 3.32
CA GLN A 184 -32.82 -55.50 3.72
C GLN A 184 -33.68 -56.27 2.67
N PRO A 185 -33.41 -57.53 2.43
CA PRO A 185 -34.19 -58.35 1.53
C PRO A 185 -35.52 -58.82 2.14
N ARG A 186 -36.60 -58.60 1.44
CA ARG A 186 -37.92 -59.19 1.78
C ARG A 186 -37.95 -60.65 1.40
N LYS A 187 -38.36 -61.46 2.37
CA LYS A 187 -38.92 -62.79 2.14
C LYS A 187 -40.42 -62.68 1.77
#